data_c6a4e56a40a55671da6e588c919ff0c1
#
_entry.id   c6a4e56a40a55671da6e588c919ff0c1
#
_cell.length_a   1.000
_cell.length_b   1.000
_cell.length_c   1.000
_cell.angle_alpha   90.00
_cell.angle_beta   90.00
_cell.angle_gamma   90.00
#
_symmetry.space_group_name_H-M   'P 1'
#
loop_
_entity.id
_entity.type
_entity.pdbx_description
1 polymer ?
#
loop_
_entity_poly.entity_id
_entity_poly.type
_entity_poly.pdbx_seq_one_letter_code
_entity_poly.pdbx_strand_id
1 'polypeptide(L)'
;MLNLGYLIELNNSGPNTVVVIGYDREPYLRIGPSGVEVNRRSPATFLNRSATPSGSLPDGLNARATPLWESISKVPTARWHDHRAHWMGRGAVKNAEWSIPLIVTNRDTSSESEASIAGTLDSVAPPSTLTWGLIAAVSAIILGALGLTRRWVGVLICALSVITVSEALHIVGAWGAWSAPIPTRLLGVAPSVFAVAFSVIALVVLVARRSTRPDSATPLALIAGIFIAIAGGLADFNTLTQALVPTTLSPPIARLTVALAIGGGVGVAIIAGSHLKPVALHPQLNEGDPARSVEG
;
A
#
# COMPACT_ATOMS: atom_id res chain seq x y z
N MET A 1 -1.46 -14.24 7.23
CA MET A 1 -1.59 -12.78 7.42
C MET A 1 -0.19 -12.21 7.46
N LEU A 2 0.16 -11.29 6.56
CA LEU A 2 1.46 -10.63 6.59
C LEU A 2 1.45 -9.61 7.73
N ASN A 3 1.94 -10.04 8.88
CA ASN A 3 2.25 -9.12 9.95
C ASN A 3 3.58 -8.47 9.59
N LEU A 4 3.55 -7.18 9.26
CA LEU A 4 4.75 -6.40 8.90
C LEU A 4 5.65 -6.10 10.12
N GLY A 5 5.60 -6.95 11.15
CA GLY A 5 6.37 -6.77 12.37
C GLY A 5 5.81 -5.73 13.35
N TYR A 6 4.59 -5.23 13.10
CA TYR A 6 4.00 -4.18 13.94
C TYR A 6 2.83 -4.65 14.79
N LEU A 7 2.22 -5.79 14.49
CA LEU A 7 1.03 -6.30 15.19
C LEU A 7 1.21 -7.74 15.63
N ILE A 8 0.88 -7.98 16.90
CA ILE A 8 0.64 -9.32 17.44
C ILE A 8 -0.84 -9.63 17.25
N GLU A 9 -1.16 -10.85 16.82
CA GLU A 9 -2.51 -11.38 16.78
C GLU A 9 -2.59 -12.65 17.64
N LEU A 10 -3.55 -12.67 18.56
CA LEU A 10 -3.88 -13.86 19.34
C LEU A 10 -5.35 -14.20 19.09
N ASN A 11 -5.59 -15.42 18.60
CA ASN A 11 -6.91 -15.98 18.43
C ASN A 11 -7.11 -17.09 19.47
N ASN A 12 -8.05 -16.90 20.38
CA ASN A 12 -8.41 -17.88 21.39
C ASN A 12 -9.60 -18.72 20.92
N SER A 13 -9.31 -19.86 20.31
CA SER A 13 -10.35 -20.81 19.86
C SER A 13 -10.82 -21.78 20.94
N GLY A 14 -10.24 -21.72 22.14
CA GLY A 14 -10.51 -22.61 23.26
C GLY A 14 -11.52 -22.04 24.26
N PRO A 15 -11.94 -22.84 25.26
CA PRO A 15 -12.87 -22.43 26.31
C PRO A 15 -12.20 -21.58 27.42
N ASN A 16 -10.88 -21.59 27.51
CA ASN A 16 -10.12 -20.92 28.55
C ASN A 16 -10.07 -19.41 28.34
N THR A 17 -9.72 -18.67 29.38
CA THR A 17 -9.46 -17.23 29.29
C THR A 17 -7.95 -16.97 29.29
N VAL A 18 -7.50 -16.18 28.33
CA VAL A 18 -6.10 -15.75 28.23
C VAL A 18 -5.99 -14.29 28.62
N VAL A 19 -5.11 -13.99 29.57
CA VAL A 19 -4.79 -12.62 29.97
C VAL A 19 -3.38 -12.29 29.49
N VAL A 20 -3.26 -11.27 28.66
CA VAL A 20 -1.97 -10.71 28.22
C VAL A 20 -1.46 -9.78 29.32
N ILE A 21 -0.24 -9.96 29.75
CA ILE A 21 0.40 -9.16 30.81
C ILE A 21 1.11 -7.95 30.18
N GLY A 22 0.84 -6.78 30.70
CA GLY A 22 1.43 -5.51 30.27
C GLY A 22 2.87 -5.31 30.74
N TYR A 23 3.38 -4.08 30.60
CA TYR A 23 4.80 -3.74 30.86
C TYR A 23 5.16 -3.71 32.34
N ASP A 24 4.20 -3.33 33.21
CA ASP A 24 4.38 -3.26 34.67
C ASP A 24 3.83 -4.50 35.39
N ARG A 25 3.74 -5.64 34.67
CA ARG A 25 3.15 -6.90 35.11
C ARG A 25 1.65 -6.81 35.43
N GLU A 26 0.98 -5.82 34.95
CA GLU A 26 -0.46 -5.66 35.09
C GLU A 26 -1.23 -6.46 34.02
N PRO A 27 -2.48 -6.88 34.28
CA PRO A 27 -3.38 -7.42 33.26
C PRO A 27 -3.68 -6.33 32.22
N TYR A 28 -3.43 -6.63 30.94
CA TYR A 28 -3.61 -5.69 29.83
C TYR A 28 -4.83 -6.03 28.97
N LEU A 29 -4.83 -7.19 28.32
CA LEU A 29 -5.95 -7.70 27.54
C LEU A 29 -6.47 -8.99 28.17
N ARG A 30 -7.79 -9.18 28.14
CA ARG A 30 -8.44 -10.44 28.49
C ARG A 30 -9.20 -10.98 27.29
N ILE A 31 -8.80 -12.17 26.85
CA ILE A 31 -9.30 -12.81 25.63
C ILE A 31 -9.98 -14.11 26.03
N GLY A 32 -11.28 -14.14 26.01
CA GLY A 32 -12.09 -15.30 26.37
C GLY A 32 -13.06 -15.68 25.24
N PRO A 33 -13.84 -16.76 25.44
CA PRO A 33 -14.83 -17.20 24.46
C PRO A 33 -15.88 -16.14 24.10
N SER A 34 -16.15 -15.19 25.02
CA SER A 34 -17.10 -14.09 24.83
C SER A 34 -16.54 -12.88 24.09
N GLY A 35 -15.23 -12.89 23.78
CA GLY A 35 -14.57 -11.80 23.08
C GLY A 35 -13.31 -11.27 23.78
N VAL A 36 -13.01 -9.99 23.55
CA VAL A 36 -11.82 -9.30 24.04
C VAL A 36 -12.20 -8.09 24.88
N GLU A 37 -11.54 -7.96 26.03
CA GLU A 37 -11.65 -6.82 26.92
C GLU A 37 -10.28 -6.21 27.15
N VAL A 38 -10.24 -4.89 27.30
CA VAL A 38 -9.02 -4.12 27.61
C VAL A 38 -9.11 -3.53 28.99
N ASN A 39 -8.02 -3.59 29.76
CA ASN A 39 -7.94 -2.93 31.05
C ASN A 39 -7.60 -1.45 30.87
N ARG A 40 -8.55 -0.57 31.16
CA ARG A 40 -8.40 0.90 31.07
C ARG A 40 -7.40 1.49 32.06
N ARG A 41 -6.94 0.72 33.04
CA ARG A 41 -5.93 1.12 34.02
C ARG A 41 -4.52 0.61 33.67
N SER A 42 -4.39 -0.17 32.63
CA SER A 42 -3.09 -0.67 32.16
C SER A 42 -2.34 0.41 31.37
N PRO A 43 -1.08 0.72 31.70
CA PRO A 43 -0.21 1.53 30.86
C PRO A 43 -0.10 1.01 29.41
N ALA A 44 -0.08 -0.31 29.23
CA ALA A 44 -0.03 -0.92 27.90
C ALA A 44 -1.24 -0.53 27.03
N THR A 45 -2.40 -0.21 27.60
CA THR A 45 -3.57 0.29 26.88
C THR A 45 -3.31 1.60 26.14
N PHE A 46 -2.42 2.42 26.65
CA PHE A 46 -2.07 3.72 26.08
C PHE A 46 -0.81 3.62 25.21
N LEU A 47 0.21 2.92 25.71
CA LEU A 47 1.48 2.76 25.00
C LEU A 47 1.33 2.01 23.68
N ASN A 48 0.48 1.00 23.63
CA ASN A 48 0.27 0.15 22.45
C ASN A 48 -0.71 0.73 21.41
N ARG A 49 -1.12 1.99 21.53
CA ARG A 49 -1.99 2.65 20.53
C ARG A 49 -1.27 2.97 19.22
N SER A 50 0.04 3.12 19.29
CA SER A 50 0.88 3.42 18.12
C SER A 50 2.13 2.55 18.11
N ALA A 51 2.73 2.36 16.93
CA ALA A 51 3.98 1.62 16.77
C ALA A 51 5.18 2.33 17.40
N THR A 52 5.11 3.64 17.57
CA THR A 52 6.11 4.46 18.30
C THR A 52 5.48 5.02 19.56
N PRO A 53 6.18 4.94 20.72
CA PRO A 53 5.67 5.54 21.95
C PRO A 53 5.57 7.05 21.75
N SER A 54 4.36 7.53 21.50
CA SER A 54 4.08 8.95 21.36
C SER A 54 2.97 9.32 22.31
N GLY A 55 3.29 10.08 23.31
CA GLY A 55 2.33 10.63 24.26
C GLY A 55 2.69 10.39 25.71
N SER A 56 2.23 11.27 26.57
CA SER A 56 2.26 11.10 28.02
C SER A 56 1.17 10.09 28.43
N LEU A 57 1.49 9.25 29.39
CA LEU A 57 0.48 8.45 30.07
C LEU A 57 -0.51 9.38 30.78
N PRO A 58 -1.80 9.02 30.86
CA PRO A 58 -2.76 9.80 31.65
C PRO A 58 -2.32 9.93 33.10
N ASP A 59 -2.53 11.13 33.70
CA ASP A 59 -2.24 11.35 35.09
C ASP A 59 -3.08 10.43 35.99
N GLY A 60 -2.47 9.92 37.05
CA GLY A 60 -3.13 9.04 38.01
C GLY A 60 -3.31 7.59 37.54
N LEU A 61 -2.70 7.19 36.43
CA LEU A 61 -2.71 5.80 35.97
C LEU A 61 -1.97 4.93 37.00
N ASN A 62 -2.61 3.83 37.43
CA ASN A 62 -2.03 2.92 38.41
C ASN A 62 -2.14 1.47 37.95
N ALA A 63 -1.03 0.91 37.47
CA ALA A 63 -0.92 -0.47 37.04
C ALA A 63 -1.26 -1.51 38.11
N ARG A 64 -1.12 -1.15 39.41
CA ARG A 64 -1.43 -2.05 40.52
C ARG A 64 -2.87 -1.97 41.02
N ALA A 65 -3.67 -1.07 40.45
CA ALA A 65 -5.08 -0.97 40.82
C ALA A 65 -5.87 -2.15 40.21
N THR A 66 -6.99 -2.49 40.85
CA THR A 66 -7.91 -3.50 40.31
C THR A 66 -8.25 -3.18 38.84
N PRO A 67 -8.13 -4.16 37.92
CA PRO A 67 -8.39 -3.93 36.52
C PRO A 67 -9.79 -3.36 36.24
N LEU A 68 -9.85 -2.38 35.34
CA LEU A 68 -11.12 -1.84 34.83
C LEU A 68 -11.32 -2.34 33.40
N TRP A 69 -12.05 -3.43 33.28
CA TRP A 69 -12.27 -4.10 32.01
C TRP A 69 -13.34 -3.41 31.16
N GLU A 70 -13.03 -3.18 29.90
CA GLU A 70 -13.94 -2.66 28.88
C GLU A 70 -13.93 -3.59 27.67
N SER A 71 -15.11 -4.03 27.24
CA SER A 71 -15.24 -4.89 26.05
C SER A 71 -14.94 -4.10 24.77
N ILE A 72 -14.02 -4.62 23.96
CA ILE A 72 -13.60 -3.99 22.69
C ILE A 72 -13.93 -4.87 21.48
N SER A 73 -14.21 -6.14 21.67
CA SER A 73 -14.60 -7.07 20.61
C SER A 73 -15.46 -8.19 21.17
N LYS A 74 -16.43 -8.66 20.38
CA LYS A 74 -17.20 -9.88 20.66
C LYS A 74 -16.60 -11.14 20.03
N VAL A 75 -15.53 -10.98 19.25
CA VAL A 75 -14.79 -12.07 18.62
C VAL A 75 -13.56 -12.36 19.47
N PRO A 76 -13.22 -13.63 19.78
CA PRO A 76 -12.11 -14.01 20.64
C PRO A 76 -10.73 -13.85 19.94
N THR A 77 -10.55 -12.76 19.20
CA THR A 77 -9.32 -12.42 18.48
C THR A 77 -8.89 -11.01 18.83
N ALA A 78 -7.72 -10.87 19.44
CA ALA A 78 -7.10 -9.59 19.74
C ALA A 78 -5.94 -9.31 18.78
N ARG A 79 -5.83 -8.03 18.36
CA ARG A 79 -4.69 -7.51 17.61
C ARG A 79 -4.19 -6.26 18.30
N TRP A 80 -2.88 -6.21 18.58
CA TRP A 80 -2.29 -5.05 19.24
C TRP A 80 -0.84 -4.84 18.83
N HIS A 81 -0.35 -3.61 18.96
CA HIS A 81 1.07 -3.36 18.99
C HIS A 81 1.65 -3.79 20.34
N ASP A 82 2.87 -4.35 20.32
CA ASP A 82 3.61 -4.61 21.54
C ASP A 82 5.05 -4.18 21.33
N HIS A 83 5.52 -3.23 22.10
CA HIS A 83 6.86 -2.69 21.94
C HIS A 83 7.95 -3.68 22.31
N ARG A 84 7.62 -4.77 23.03
CA ARG A 84 8.55 -5.88 23.29
C ARG A 84 8.85 -6.67 22.03
N ALA A 85 7.86 -6.78 21.13
CA ALA A 85 7.99 -7.47 19.84
C ALA A 85 8.38 -6.52 18.70
N HIS A 86 8.89 -5.32 19.02
CA HIS A 86 9.32 -4.33 18.05
C HIS A 86 10.69 -3.77 18.42
N TRP A 87 11.59 -3.67 17.42
CA TRP A 87 12.92 -3.11 17.67
C TRP A 87 12.86 -1.60 17.88
N MET A 88 13.13 -1.17 19.11
CA MET A 88 13.14 0.24 19.51
C MET A 88 14.55 0.84 19.53
N GLY A 89 15.57 0.05 19.25
CA GLY A 89 16.97 0.46 19.24
C GLY A 89 17.39 1.14 17.94
N ARG A 90 18.66 1.56 17.89
CA ARG A 90 19.28 2.11 16.68
C ARG A 90 20.07 1.03 15.96
N GLY A 91 20.05 1.05 14.61
CA GLY A 91 20.81 0.11 13.79
C GLY A 91 20.12 -1.24 13.59
N ALA A 92 20.84 -2.13 12.90
CA ALA A 92 20.36 -3.48 12.63
C ALA A 92 20.42 -4.35 13.89
N VAL A 93 19.44 -5.25 14.03
CA VAL A 93 19.38 -6.24 15.11
C VAL A 93 19.38 -7.64 14.49
N LYS A 94 19.96 -8.59 15.21
CA LYS A 94 19.97 -9.99 14.83
C LYS A 94 19.70 -10.85 16.05
N ASN A 95 18.75 -11.78 15.93
CA ASN A 95 18.33 -12.72 16.96
C ASN A 95 18.01 -12.05 18.32
N ALA A 96 17.38 -10.87 18.31
CA ALA A 96 16.92 -10.25 19.56
C ALA A 96 15.68 -11.00 20.05
N GLU A 97 15.82 -11.72 21.16
CA GLU A 97 14.71 -12.45 21.77
C GLU A 97 13.73 -11.48 22.44
N TRP A 98 12.46 -11.82 22.35
CA TRP A 98 11.39 -11.12 23.04
C TRP A 98 10.35 -12.10 23.57
N SER A 99 9.67 -11.70 24.63
CA SER A 99 8.60 -12.49 25.25
C SER A 99 7.50 -11.59 25.80
N ILE A 100 6.26 -12.03 25.64
CA ILE A 100 5.06 -11.43 26.19
C ILE A 100 4.43 -12.44 27.13
N PRO A 101 4.42 -12.21 28.44
CA PRO A 101 3.85 -13.14 29.42
C PRO A 101 2.32 -13.20 29.28
N LEU A 102 1.78 -14.39 29.47
CA LEU A 102 0.35 -14.69 29.49
C LEU A 102 -0.02 -15.41 30.77
N ILE A 103 -1.25 -15.22 31.22
CA ILE A 103 -1.89 -16.09 32.24
C ILE A 103 -3.08 -16.74 31.56
N VAL A 104 -3.14 -18.06 31.60
CA VAL A 104 -4.24 -18.86 31.08
C VAL A 104 -5.04 -19.39 32.23
N THR A 105 -6.31 -18.96 32.34
CA THR A 105 -7.25 -19.45 33.36
C THR A 105 -8.10 -20.55 32.75
N ASN A 106 -8.01 -21.72 33.32
CA ASN A 106 -8.83 -22.86 32.93
C ASN A 106 -10.30 -22.60 33.32
N ARG A 107 -11.23 -22.79 32.38
CA ARG A 107 -12.64 -22.53 32.59
C ARG A 107 -13.28 -23.40 33.68
N ASP A 108 -12.89 -24.69 33.72
CA ASP A 108 -13.59 -25.70 34.55
C ASP A 108 -13.02 -25.75 35.98
N THR A 109 -11.70 -25.52 36.12
CA THR A 109 -11.01 -25.62 37.41
C THR A 109 -10.69 -24.26 38.02
N SER A 110 -10.83 -23.17 37.27
CA SER A 110 -10.37 -21.83 37.64
C SER A 110 -8.88 -21.77 38.02
N SER A 111 -8.12 -22.78 37.66
CA SER A 111 -6.66 -22.79 37.88
C SER A 111 -5.97 -21.90 36.86
N GLU A 112 -4.96 -21.17 37.30
CA GLU A 112 -4.12 -20.34 36.45
C GLU A 112 -2.83 -21.06 36.10
N SER A 113 -2.38 -20.90 34.87
CA SER A 113 -1.08 -21.33 34.39
C SER A 113 -0.39 -20.21 33.63
N GLU A 114 0.92 -20.10 33.81
CA GLU A 114 1.74 -19.15 33.07
C GLU A 114 2.06 -19.69 31.70
N ALA A 115 2.04 -18.83 30.70
CA ALA A 115 2.44 -19.08 29.32
C ALA A 115 3.14 -17.85 28.77
N SER A 116 3.71 -17.92 27.58
CA SER A 116 4.26 -16.75 26.91
C SER A 116 4.15 -16.86 25.40
N ILE A 117 4.03 -15.70 24.73
CA ILE A 117 4.32 -15.56 23.31
C ILE A 117 5.79 -15.13 23.24
N ALA A 118 6.62 -15.91 22.57
CA ALA A 118 8.04 -15.61 22.40
C ALA A 118 8.44 -15.63 20.93
N GLY A 119 9.49 -14.89 20.61
CA GLY A 119 10.03 -14.84 19.26
C GLY A 119 11.38 -14.16 19.20
N THR A 120 11.88 -14.01 17.99
CA THR A 120 13.12 -13.28 17.68
C THR A 120 12.83 -12.14 16.72
N LEU A 121 13.61 -11.08 16.81
CA LEU A 121 13.63 -9.95 15.87
C LEU A 121 14.92 -9.99 15.08
N ASP A 122 14.76 -9.96 13.77
CA ASP A 122 15.86 -9.85 12.83
C ASP A 122 15.62 -8.67 11.88
N SER A 123 16.65 -7.87 11.67
CA SER A 123 16.60 -6.81 10.68
C SER A 123 16.71 -7.40 9.28
N VAL A 124 15.74 -7.09 8.45
CA VAL A 124 15.80 -7.42 7.02
C VAL A 124 16.47 -6.27 6.29
N ALA A 125 17.50 -6.57 5.49
CA ALA A 125 18.20 -5.57 4.70
C ALA A 125 17.24 -4.91 3.68
N PRO A 126 17.31 -3.59 3.51
CA PRO A 126 16.55 -2.91 2.47
C PRO A 126 17.00 -3.38 1.09
N PRO A 127 16.10 -3.36 0.09
CA PRO A 127 16.47 -3.72 -1.27
C PRO A 127 17.45 -2.70 -1.87
N SER A 128 18.18 -3.11 -2.90
CA SER A 128 18.99 -2.18 -3.68
C SER A 128 18.07 -1.25 -4.49
N THR A 129 17.91 -0.02 -4.04
CA THR A 129 17.15 1.03 -4.75
C THR A 129 17.70 1.27 -6.15
N LEU A 130 19.04 1.16 -6.32
CA LEU A 130 19.70 1.30 -7.63
C LEU A 130 19.21 0.23 -8.60
N THR A 131 19.12 -1.02 -8.19
CA THR A 131 18.65 -2.12 -9.05
C THR A 131 17.23 -1.85 -9.56
N TRP A 132 16.30 -1.45 -8.68
CA TRP A 132 14.91 -1.18 -9.07
C TRP A 132 14.77 0.10 -9.88
N GLY A 133 15.58 1.13 -9.57
CA GLY A 133 15.68 2.35 -10.38
C GLY A 133 16.20 2.09 -11.79
N LEU A 134 17.19 1.20 -11.93
CA LEU A 134 17.70 0.76 -13.25
C LEU A 134 16.63 -0.01 -14.03
N ILE A 135 15.88 -0.90 -13.39
CA ILE A 135 14.77 -1.61 -14.06
C ILE A 135 13.73 -0.61 -14.59
N ALA A 136 13.36 0.39 -13.80
CA ALA A 136 12.44 1.45 -14.24
C ALA A 136 13.03 2.25 -15.41
N ALA A 137 14.27 2.72 -15.30
CA ALA A 137 14.93 3.50 -16.34
C ALA A 137 15.09 2.72 -17.66
N VAL A 138 15.54 1.47 -17.58
CA VAL A 138 15.68 0.59 -18.75
C VAL A 138 14.33 0.32 -19.40
N SER A 139 13.27 0.10 -18.61
CA SER A 139 11.91 -0.08 -19.15
C SER A 139 11.46 1.16 -19.93
N ALA A 140 11.69 2.37 -19.40
CA ALA A 140 11.35 3.63 -20.07
C ALA A 140 12.13 3.81 -21.37
N ILE A 141 13.44 3.53 -21.35
CA ILE A 141 14.32 3.66 -22.51
C ILE A 141 13.93 2.68 -23.61
N ILE A 142 13.71 1.40 -23.24
CA ILE A 142 13.32 0.36 -24.23
C ILE A 142 11.99 0.74 -24.88
N LEU A 143 10.97 1.10 -24.07
CA LEU A 143 9.68 1.49 -24.61
C LEU A 143 9.78 2.75 -25.47
N GLY A 144 10.50 3.77 -25.01
CA GLY A 144 10.75 5.00 -25.79
C GLY A 144 11.40 4.70 -27.14
N ALA A 145 12.44 3.88 -27.17
CA ALA A 145 13.12 3.47 -28.39
C ALA A 145 12.21 2.66 -29.34
N LEU A 146 11.46 1.70 -28.80
CA LEU A 146 10.49 0.95 -29.58
C LEU A 146 9.37 1.82 -30.14
N GLY A 147 8.99 2.89 -29.41
CA GLY A 147 8.03 3.88 -29.84
C GLY A 147 8.44 4.69 -31.08
N LEU A 148 9.76 4.79 -31.38
CA LEU A 148 10.26 5.43 -32.59
C LEU A 148 10.10 4.54 -33.84
N THR A 149 9.70 3.29 -33.69
CA THR A 149 9.50 2.37 -34.80
C THR A 149 8.15 2.58 -35.48
N ARG A 150 8.02 2.09 -36.71
CA ARG A 150 6.75 2.09 -37.45
C ARG A 150 5.63 1.28 -36.73
N ARG A 151 5.99 0.45 -35.76
CA ARG A 151 5.06 -0.40 -34.97
C ARG A 151 4.62 0.23 -33.65
N TRP A 152 4.85 1.53 -33.46
CA TRP A 152 4.60 2.24 -32.21
C TRP A 152 3.21 2.00 -31.61
N VAL A 153 2.16 1.87 -32.44
CA VAL A 153 0.79 1.59 -31.99
C VAL A 153 0.71 0.24 -31.27
N GLY A 154 1.32 -0.80 -31.87
CA GLY A 154 1.39 -2.12 -31.26
C GLY A 154 2.19 -2.11 -29.95
N VAL A 155 3.32 -1.40 -29.93
CA VAL A 155 4.15 -1.22 -28.73
C VAL A 155 3.35 -0.54 -27.63
N LEU A 156 2.62 0.53 -27.96
CA LEU A 156 1.80 1.28 -27.00
C LEU A 156 0.66 0.42 -26.42
N ILE A 157 -0.01 -0.37 -27.27
CA ILE A 157 -1.04 -1.33 -26.81
C ILE A 157 -0.44 -2.36 -25.85
N CYS A 158 0.67 -2.99 -26.24
CA CYS A 158 1.33 -3.98 -25.38
C CYS A 158 1.80 -3.36 -24.05
N ALA A 159 2.44 -2.18 -24.09
CA ALA A 159 2.91 -1.49 -22.91
C ALA A 159 1.76 -1.15 -21.95
N LEU A 160 0.70 -0.51 -22.44
CA LEU A 160 -0.48 -0.20 -21.62
C LEU A 160 -1.11 -1.46 -21.05
N SER A 161 -1.22 -2.55 -21.83
CA SER A 161 -1.79 -3.82 -21.34
C SER A 161 -0.97 -4.40 -20.18
N VAL A 162 0.35 -4.49 -20.35
CA VAL A 162 1.26 -5.05 -19.34
C VAL A 162 1.22 -4.20 -18.06
N ILE A 163 1.27 -2.87 -18.19
CA ILE A 163 1.28 -1.98 -17.03
C ILE A 163 -0.08 -2.01 -16.31
N THR A 164 -1.19 -2.05 -17.06
CA THR A 164 -2.53 -2.16 -16.46
C THR A 164 -2.68 -3.43 -15.64
N VAL A 165 -2.21 -4.57 -16.16
CA VAL A 165 -2.21 -5.84 -15.41
C VAL A 165 -1.30 -5.76 -14.20
N SER A 166 -0.11 -5.17 -14.35
CA SER A 166 0.85 -4.96 -13.25
C SER A 166 0.25 -4.13 -12.11
N GLU A 167 -0.41 -3.02 -12.44
CA GLU A 167 -1.09 -2.16 -11.46
C GLU A 167 -2.27 -2.87 -10.79
N ALA A 168 -3.06 -3.64 -11.55
CA ALA A 168 -4.14 -4.43 -10.97
C ALA A 168 -3.62 -5.46 -9.96
N LEU A 169 -2.50 -6.12 -10.25
CA LEU A 169 -1.83 -7.03 -9.31
C LEU A 169 -1.33 -6.28 -8.07
N HIS A 170 -0.76 -5.09 -8.24
CA HIS A 170 -0.32 -4.24 -7.13
C HIS A 170 -1.49 -3.89 -6.20
N ILE A 171 -2.63 -3.45 -6.74
CA ILE A 171 -3.85 -3.15 -5.98
C ILE A 171 -4.32 -4.36 -5.18
N VAL A 172 -4.39 -5.54 -5.81
CA VAL A 172 -4.81 -6.79 -5.13
C VAL A 172 -3.86 -7.13 -3.99
N GLY A 173 -2.55 -7.00 -4.22
CA GLY A 173 -1.53 -7.24 -3.21
C GLY A 173 -1.64 -6.30 -2.02
N ALA A 174 -1.77 -5.00 -2.27
CA ALA A 174 -1.92 -3.98 -1.24
C ALA A 174 -3.23 -4.14 -0.46
N TRP A 175 -4.34 -4.36 -1.15
CA TRP A 175 -5.65 -4.59 -0.54
C TRP A 175 -5.66 -5.76 0.44
N GLY A 176 -5.03 -6.88 0.06
CA GLY A 176 -4.97 -8.10 0.88
C GLY A 176 -4.13 -7.95 2.15
N ALA A 177 -3.15 -7.05 2.15
CA ALA A 177 -2.24 -6.84 3.28
C ALA A 177 -2.79 -5.92 4.36
N TRP A 178 -3.73 -5.03 4.03
CA TRP A 178 -4.23 -4.03 4.96
C TRP A 178 -5.35 -4.58 5.85
N SER A 179 -5.16 -4.52 7.15
CA SER A 179 -6.19 -4.81 8.16
C SER A 179 -6.99 -3.57 8.59
N ALA A 180 -6.83 -2.45 7.89
CA ALA A 180 -7.52 -1.20 8.16
C ALA A 180 -9.03 -1.26 7.78
N PRO A 181 -9.88 -0.36 8.31
CA PRO A 181 -11.27 -0.20 7.88
C PRO A 181 -11.38 0.05 6.37
N ILE A 182 -12.48 -0.39 5.76
CA ILE A 182 -12.71 -0.28 4.30
C ILE A 182 -12.46 1.13 3.74
N PRO A 183 -12.94 2.23 4.37
CA PRO A 183 -12.68 3.57 3.84
C PRO A 183 -11.19 3.90 3.73
N THR A 184 -10.39 3.51 4.73
CA THR A 184 -8.94 3.73 4.73
C THR A 184 -8.25 2.92 3.64
N ARG A 185 -8.68 1.67 3.42
CA ARG A 185 -8.17 0.82 2.31
C ARG A 185 -8.49 1.43 0.95
N LEU A 186 -9.72 1.91 0.76
CA LEU A 186 -10.13 2.56 -0.48
C LEU A 186 -9.28 3.79 -0.78
N LEU A 187 -9.07 4.65 0.21
CA LEU A 187 -8.20 5.82 0.06
C LEU A 187 -6.76 5.43 -0.29
N GLY A 188 -6.25 4.36 0.33
CA GLY A 188 -4.88 3.89 0.07
C GLY A 188 -4.65 3.37 -1.34
N VAL A 189 -5.62 2.68 -1.95
CA VAL A 189 -5.50 2.15 -3.31
C VAL A 189 -6.08 3.06 -4.40
N ALA A 190 -6.76 4.14 -4.02
CA ALA A 190 -7.43 5.04 -4.96
C ALA A 190 -6.51 5.57 -6.07
N PRO A 191 -5.26 6.03 -5.81
CA PRO A 191 -4.38 6.49 -6.87
C PRO A 191 -4.14 5.43 -7.95
N SER A 192 -3.84 4.19 -7.55
CA SER A 192 -3.61 3.07 -8.48
C SER A 192 -4.89 2.66 -9.21
N VAL A 193 -6.06 2.71 -8.55
CA VAL A 193 -7.35 2.44 -9.21
C VAL A 193 -7.62 3.46 -10.31
N PHE A 194 -7.38 4.74 -10.07
CA PHE A 194 -7.50 5.78 -11.11
C PHE A 194 -6.49 5.56 -12.24
N ALA A 195 -5.25 5.20 -11.93
CA ALA A 195 -4.23 4.89 -12.93
C ALA A 195 -4.69 3.74 -13.86
N VAL A 196 -5.24 2.65 -13.28
CA VAL A 196 -5.82 1.55 -14.04
C VAL A 196 -7.00 2.01 -14.90
N ALA A 197 -7.92 2.80 -14.35
CA ALA A 197 -9.10 3.27 -15.09
C ALA A 197 -8.69 4.11 -16.32
N PHE A 198 -7.79 5.08 -16.16
CA PHE A 198 -7.28 5.88 -17.28
C PHE A 198 -6.54 5.03 -18.31
N SER A 199 -5.75 4.05 -17.86
CA SER A 199 -5.04 3.13 -18.74
C SER A 199 -5.99 2.27 -19.57
N VAL A 200 -7.04 1.73 -18.95
CA VAL A 200 -8.07 0.94 -19.65
C VAL A 200 -8.81 1.80 -20.69
N ILE A 201 -9.19 3.03 -20.35
CA ILE A 201 -9.85 3.95 -21.29
C ILE A 201 -8.92 4.24 -22.47
N ALA A 202 -7.65 4.56 -22.20
CA ALA A 202 -6.68 4.83 -23.26
C ALA A 202 -6.48 3.60 -24.16
N LEU A 203 -6.38 2.41 -23.57
CA LEU A 203 -6.22 1.13 -24.28
C LEU A 203 -7.43 0.83 -25.17
N VAL A 204 -8.65 0.98 -24.64
CA VAL A 204 -9.89 0.75 -25.43
C VAL A 204 -9.96 1.70 -26.64
N VAL A 205 -9.71 3.00 -26.43
CA VAL A 205 -9.74 3.99 -27.52
C VAL A 205 -8.64 3.69 -28.54
N LEU A 206 -7.43 3.35 -28.08
CA LEU A 206 -6.30 3.03 -28.95
C LEU A 206 -6.58 1.78 -29.82
N VAL A 207 -7.11 0.71 -29.22
CA VAL A 207 -7.48 -0.51 -29.93
C VAL A 207 -8.61 -0.23 -30.95
N ALA A 208 -9.64 0.52 -30.56
CA ALA A 208 -10.76 0.86 -31.43
C ALA A 208 -10.33 1.71 -32.64
N ARG A 209 -9.33 2.57 -32.47
CA ARG A 209 -8.89 3.51 -33.50
C ARG A 209 -7.59 3.12 -34.21
N ARG A 210 -7.00 1.95 -33.88
CA ARG A 210 -5.69 1.51 -34.36
C ARG A 210 -5.51 1.53 -35.86
N SER A 211 -6.57 1.24 -36.63
CA SER A 211 -6.53 1.12 -38.09
C SER A 211 -6.97 2.39 -38.82
N THR A 212 -7.62 3.33 -38.14
CA THR A 212 -8.20 4.53 -38.78
C THR A 212 -7.45 5.81 -38.40
N ARG A 213 -7.39 6.12 -37.12
CA ARG A 213 -6.76 7.33 -36.57
C ARG A 213 -6.09 7.05 -35.23
N PRO A 214 -5.00 6.26 -35.20
CA PRO A 214 -4.35 5.90 -33.94
C PRO A 214 -3.80 7.10 -33.18
N ASP A 215 -3.35 8.14 -33.89
CA ASP A 215 -2.86 9.40 -33.33
C ASP A 215 -3.92 10.17 -32.52
N SER A 216 -5.21 9.96 -32.79
CA SER A 216 -6.27 10.57 -31.98
C SER A 216 -6.38 10.01 -30.54
N ALA A 217 -5.75 8.88 -30.25
CA ALA A 217 -5.70 8.29 -28.92
C ALA A 217 -4.44 8.68 -28.12
N THR A 218 -3.45 9.33 -28.78
CA THR A 218 -2.18 9.69 -28.11
C THR A 218 -2.34 10.63 -26.93
N PRO A 219 -3.25 11.64 -26.91
CA PRO A 219 -3.44 12.47 -25.71
C PRO A 219 -3.89 11.66 -24.49
N LEU A 220 -4.82 10.71 -24.69
CA LEU A 220 -5.29 9.84 -23.62
C LEU A 220 -4.19 8.91 -23.13
N ALA A 221 -3.40 8.34 -24.04
CA ALA A 221 -2.27 7.49 -23.68
C ALA A 221 -1.17 8.27 -22.94
N LEU A 222 -0.91 9.51 -23.33
CA LEU A 222 0.02 10.40 -22.62
C LEU A 222 -0.42 10.65 -21.17
N ILE A 223 -1.69 11.03 -21.00
CA ILE A 223 -2.28 11.27 -19.66
C ILE A 223 -2.23 9.97 -18.84
N ALA A 224 -2.61 8.84 -19.43
CA ALA A 224 -2.54 7.54 -18.75
C ALA A 224 -1.11 7.20 -18.32
N GLY A 225 -0.12 7.36 -19.20
CA GLY A 225 1.28 7.11 -18.89
C GLY A 225 1.80 7.97 -17.74
N ILE A 226 1.51 9.27 -17.75
CA ILE A 226 1.87 10.20 -16.67
C ILE A 226 1.19 9.77 -15.36
N PHE A 227 -0.10 9.45 -15.43
CA PHE A 227 -0.87 9.08 -14.23
C PHE A 227 -0.37 7.78 -13.62
N ILE A 228 -0.06 6.77 -14.43
CA ILE A 228 0.53 5.50 -13.98
C ILE A 228 1.88 5.76 -13.32
N ALA A 229 2.76 6.55 -13.96
CA ALA A 229 4.09 6.82 -13.39
C ALA A 229 4.02 7.52 -12.03
N ILE A 230 3.12 8.48 -11.86
CA ILE A 230 3.00 9.29 -10.65
C ILE A 230 2.13 8.56 -9.60
N ALA A 231 0.89 8.26 -9.95
CA ALA A 231 -0.10 7.75 -8.99
C ALA A 231 0.01 6.24 -8.75
N GLY A 232 0.42 5.46 -9.76
CA GLY A 232 0.66 4.02 -9.62
C GLY A 232 2.09 3.68 -9.19
N GLY A 233 3.07 4.52 -9.53
CA GLY A 233 4.49 4.23 -9.30
C GLY A 233 5.14 5.07 -8.21
N LEU A 234 5.22 6.40 -8.38
CA LEU A 234 5.91 7.27 -7.43
C LEU A 234 5.21 7.35 -6.08
N ALA A 235 3.88 7.24 -6.04
CA ALA A 235 3.13 7.18 -4.78
C ALA A 235 3.56 6.00 -3.90
N ASP A 236 3.96 4.88 -4.53
CA ASP A 236 4.40 3.66 -3.86
C ASP A 236 5.93 3.47 -3.89
N PHE A 237 6.70 4.55 -4.09
CA PHE A 237 8.17 4.51 -4.17
C PHE A 237 8.83 3.84 -2.96
N ASN A 238 8.22 3.94 -1.78
CA ASN A 238 8.68 3.28 -0.56
C ASN A 238 8.80 1.75 -0.73
N THR A 239 8.02 1.13 -1.62
CA THR A 239 8.12 -0.29 -1.98
C THR A 239 9.52 -0.65 -2.51
N LEU A 240 10.20 0.28 -3.18
CA LEU A 240 11.53 0.08 -3.77
C LEU A 240 12.67 0.32 -2.77
N THR A 241 12.39 0.95 -1.63
CA THR A 241 13.41 1.37 -0.66
C THR A 241 13.29 0.67 0.69
N GLN A 242 12.09 0.23 1.07
CA GLN A 242 11.87 -0.40 2.37
C GLN A 242 12.06 -1.92 2.31
N ALA A 243 12.60 -2.47 3.40
CA ALA A 243 12.81 -3.91 3.54
C ALA A 243 11.48 -4.68 3.51
N LEU A 244 10.50 -4.18 4.25
CA LEU A 244 9.16 -4.76 4.37
C LEU A 244 8.14 -3.89 3.64
N VAL A 245 7.25 -4.54 2.90
CA VAL A 245 6.22 -3.87 2.08
C VAL A 245 4.86 -4.41 2.46
N PRO A 246 3.83 -3.54 2.65
CA PRO A 246 2.47 -3.97 2.99
C PRO A 246 1.77 -4.56 1.75
N THR A 247 2.10 -5.79 1.41
CA THR A 247 1.53 -6.50 0.27
C THR A 247 1.43 -8.01 0.54
N THR A 248 0.47 -8.67 -0.09
CA THR A 248 0.38 -10.14 -0.11
C THR A 248 1.22 -10.75 -1.23
N LEU A 249 1.75 -9.94 -2.13
CA LEU A 249 2.68 -10.40 -3.17
C LEU A 249 4.06 -10.68 -2.57
N SER A 250 4.83 -11.54 -3.22
CA SER A 250 6.24 -11.68 -2.85
C SER A 250 6.99 -10.34 -3.07
N PRO A 251 7.95 -9.98 -2.21
CA PRO A 251 8.62 -8.69 -2.28
C PRO A 251 9.23 -8.34 -3.65
N PRO A 252 9.87 -9.29 -4.38
CA PRO A 252 10.37 -8.99 -5.73
C PRO A 252 9.26 -8.65 -6.73
N ILE A 253 8.11 -9.33 -6.67
CA ILE A 253 6.96 -9.05 -7.54
C ILE A 253 6.38 -7.67 -7.22
N ALA A 254 6.16 -7.35 -5.95
CA ALA A 254 5.66 -6.05 -5.54
C ALA A 254 6.57 -4.89 -6.00
N ARG A 255 7.90 -5.07 -5.91
CA ARG A 255 8.86 -4.09 -6.38
C ARG A 255 8.88 -3.98 -7.90
N LEU A 256 8.75 -5.10 -8.60
CA LEU A 256 8.66 -5.11 -10.06
C LEU A 256 7.43 -4.35 -10.55
N THR A 257 6.25 -4.54 -9.92
CA THR A 257 5.05 -3.80 -10.31
C THR A 257 5.25 -2.29 -10.21
N VAL A 258 5.84 -1.80 -9.13
CA VAL A 258 6.11 -0.37 -8.93
C VAL A 258 7.19 0.14 -9.91
N ALA A 259 8.27 -0.62 -10.13
CA ALA A 259 9.30 -0.24 -11.10
C ALA A 259 8.75 -0.16 -12.54
N LEU A 260 7.87 -1.10 -12.92
CA LEU A 260 7.19 -1.08 -14.22
C LEU A 260 6.17 0.06 -14.32
N ALA A 261 5.48 0.41 -13.25
CA ALA A 261 4.58 1.56 -13.23
C ALA A 261 5.35 2.86 -13.51
N ILE A 262 6.47 3.07 -12.82
CA ILE A 262 7.32 4.25 -13.04
C ILE A 262 7.90 4.23 -14.46
N GLY A 263 8.68 3.21 -14.81
CA GLY A 263 9.41 3.16 -16.07
C GLY A 263 8.52 2.96 -17.27
N GLY A 264 7.54 2.08 -17.15
CA GLY A 264 6.56 1.82 -18.21
C GLY A 264 5.63 3.01 -18.45
N GLY A 265 5.15 3.67 -17.38
CA GLY A 265 4.34 4.87 -17.47
C GLY A 265 5.09 6.01 -18.18
N VAL A 266 6.37 6.24 -17.83
CA VAL A 266 7.24 7.19 -18.52
C VAL A 266 7.44 6.79 -19.98
N GLY A 267 7.71 5.51 -20.28
CA GLY A 267 7.86 5.01 -21.64
C GLY A 267 6.61 5.22 -22.49
N VAL A 268 5.43 4.91 -21.94
CA VAL A 268 4.13 5.19 -22.59
C VAL A 268 3.97 6.69 -22.87
N ALA A 269 4.31 7.54 -21.90
CA ALA A 269 4.22 8.98 -22.08
C ALA A 269 5.17 9.50 -23.17
N ILE A 270 6.39 8.96 -23.26
CA ILE A 270 7.35 9.28 -24.33
C ILE A 270 6.79 8.87 -25.70
N ILE A 271 6.31 7.63 -25.84
CA ILE A 271 5.72 7.15 -27.10
C ILE A 271 4.54 8.04 -27.51
N ALA A 272 3.60 8.24 -26.60
CA ALA A 272 2.40 9.02 -26.89
C ALA A 272 2.74 10.48 -27.21
N GLY A 273 3.67 11.09 -26.44
CA GLY A 273 4.11 12.47 -26.66
C GLY A 273 4.80 12.67 -28.00
N SER A 274 5.66 11.72 -28.44
CA SER A 274 6.36 11.80 -29.72
C SER A 274 5.42 11.70 -30.95
N HIS A 275 4.21 11.17 -30.77
CA HIS A 275 3.19 11.04 -31.82
C HIS A 275 1.99 11.99 -31.64
N LEU A 276 2.08 12.98 -30.73
CA LEU A 276 1.08 14.04 -30.61
C LEU A 276 1.09 14.91 -31.86
N LYS A 277 -0.07 15.09 -32.46
CA LYS A 277 -0.23 16.09 -33.52
C LYS A 277 -0.63 17.43 -32.89
N PRO A 278 -0.04 18.56 -33.36
CA PRO A 278 -0.48 19.88 -32.97
C PRO A 278 -1.98 20.04 -33.31
N VAL A 279 -2.74 20.55 -32.35
CA VAL A 279 -4.10 21.02 -32.65
C VAL A 279 -3.96 22.23 -33.57
N ALA A 280 -4.34 22.09 -34.83
CA ALA A 280 -4.44 23.23 -35.72
C ALA A 280 -5.55 24.14 -35.17
N LEU A 281 -5.17 25.21 -34.47
CA LEU A 281 -6.05 26.32 -34.21
C LEU A 281 -6.33 26.97 -35.56
N HIS A 282 -7.43 26.60 -36.22
CA HIS A 282 -7.91 27.37 -37.35
C HIS A 282 -8.23 28.78 -36.83
N PRO A 283 -7.52 29.82 -37.26
CA PRO A 283 -8.04 31.16 -37.13
C PRO A 283 -9.21 31.28 -38.07
N GLN A 284 -10.41 31.08 -37.57
CA GLN A 284 -11.61 31.59 -38.18
C GLN A 284 -11.60 33.12 -37.95
N LEU A 285 -10.57 33.79 -38.44
CA LEU A 285 -10.67 35.20 -38.67
C LEU A 285 -11.53 35.35 -39.91
N ASN A 286 -12.74 35.65 -39.65
CA ASN A 286 -13.70 36.25 -40.53
C ASN A 286 -13.04 37.44 -41.27
N GLU A 287 -12.40 37.19 -42.42
CA GLU A 287 -12.16 38.22 -43.39
C GLU A 287 -13.53 38.59 -43.96
N GLY A 288 -14.24 39.44 -43.24
CA GLY A 288 -15.29 40.26 -43.80
C GLY A 288 -14.69 40.99 -44.97
N ASP A 289 -14.99 40.54 -46.16
CA ASP A 289 -14.70 41.23 -47.43
C ASP A 289 -15.35 42.62 -47.41
N PRO A 290 -14.56 43.72 -47.30
CA PRO A 290 -15.12 45.07 -47.32
C PRO A 290 -15.30 45.62 -48.73
N ALA A 291 -15.33 44.77 -49.75
CA ALA A 291 -15.36 45.24 -51.14
C ALA A 291 -16.69 44.97 -51.84
N ARG A 292 -17.81 45.22 -51.16
CA ARG A 292 -19.12 45.28 -51.86
C ARG A 292 -20.02 46.43 -51.38
N SER A 293 -19.55 47.67 -51.51
CA SER A 293 -20.39 48.83 -51.48
C SER A 293 -19.68 49.97 -52.16
N VAL A 294 -19.83 50.06 -53.46
CA VAL A 294 -19.95 51.29 -54.24
C VAL A 294 -20.06 50.87 -55.68
N GLU A 295 -21.31 50.83 -56.18
CA GLU A 295 -21.65 51.19 -57.50
C GLU A 295 -23.18 51.01 -57.68
N GLY A 296 -23.86 52.13 -57.87
CA GLY A 296 -25.24 52.20 -58.34
C GLY A 296 -26.08 53.27 -57.67
#